data_b21aa1fc514f6f0df7175e674fdef9a9
#
_entry.id   b21aa1fc514f6f0df7175e674fdef9a9
#
_cell.length_a   1.000
_cell.length_b   1.000
_cell.length_c   1.000
_cell.angle_alpha   90.00
_cell.angle_beta   90.00
_cell.angle_gamma   90.00
#
_symmetry.space_group_name_H-M   'P 1'
#
loop_
_entity.id
_entity.type
_entity.pdbx_description
1 polymer ?
#
loop_
_entity_poly.entity_id
_entity_poly.type
_entity_poly.pdbx_seq_one_letter_code
_entity_poly.pdbx_strand_id
1 'polypeptide(L)'
;MTNASAETLRDSRGLRLGTTSRVAADRADEALWQMMTFADTPRLALQAAREADAGWTLPLLLDAGFRLGLNQPDDRAAARELLASAGALASRANARERAHLEALERLQD
;
A
#
# COMPACT_ATOMS: atom_id res chain seq x y z
N MET A 1 15.80 -1.71 26.96
CA MET A 1 15.39 -0.82 26.48
C MET A 1 14.16 -0.82 25.62
N THR A 2 13.87 0.09 25.07
CA THR A 2 12.56 0.29 24.61
C THR A 2 12.20 -0.51 23.41
N ASN A 3 10.94 -0.70 23.19
CA ASN A 3 10.41 -1.38 22.05
C ASN A 3 9.90 -0.43 20.98
N ALA A 4 10.44 0.77 20.96
CA ALA A 4 9.94 1.77 20.02
C ALA A 4 10.03 1.27 18.58
N SER A 5 11.08 0.49 18.25
CA SER A 5 11.25 -0.03 16.92
C SER A 5 10.23 -1.12 16.56
N ALA A 6 9.59 -1.72 17.56
CA ALA A 6 8.58 -2.75 17.34
C ALA A 6 7.17 -2.19 17.23
N GLU A 7 6.99 -0.92 17.54
CA GLU A 7 5.67 -0.31 17.46
C GLU A 7 5.35 0.06 16.02
N THR A 8 4.07 -0.13 15.65
CA THR A 8 3.63 0.30 14.33
C THR A 8 3.64 1.82 14.25
N LEU A 9 3.95 2.30 13.07
CA LEU A 9 4.00 3.73 12.81
C LEU A 9 2.62 4.26 12.45
N ARG A 10 2.51 5.59 12.45
CA ARG A 10 1.30 6.27 12.01
C ARG A 10 1.63 7.11 10.79
N ASP A 11 0.65 7.29 9.91
CA ASP A 11 0.83 8.15 8.73
C ASP A 11 0.69 9.63 9.13
N SER A 12 0.81 10.51 8.16
CA SER A 12 0.73 11.95 8.40
C SER A 12 -0.61 12.40 8.94
N ARG A 13 -1.63 11.55 8.83
CA ARG A 13 -2.97 11.82 9.37
C ARG A 13 -3.21 11.15 10.71
N GLY A 14 -2.20 10.49 11.28
CA GLY A 14 -2.30 9.84 12.57
C GLY A 14 -2.88 8.43 12.54
N LEU A 15 -3.11 7.87 11.36
CA LEU A 15 -3.66 6.52 11.24
C LEU A 15 -2.55 5.48 11.34
N ARG A 16 -2.85 4.36 11.99
CA ARG A 16 -1.87 3.29 12.15
C ARG A 16 -1.55 2.62 10.83
N LEU A 17 -0.26 2.34 10.64
CA LEU A 17 0.24 1.64 9.47
C LEU A 17 0.67 0.23 9.87
N GLY A 18 0.60 -0.71 8.93
CA GLY A 18 1.01 -2.09 9.14
C GLY A 18 2.50 -2.31 8.95
N THR A 19 3.32 -1.30 9.21
CA THR A 19 4.77 -1.38 9.06
C THR A 19 5.47 -0.72 10.23
N THR A 20 6.68 -1.20 10.54
CA THR A 20 7.58 -0.56 11.50
C THR A 20 8.72 0.15 10.78
N SER A 21 8.74 0.12 9.45
CA SER A 21 9.77 0.77 8.65
C SER A 21 9.40 2.22 8.36
N ARG A 22 10.17 3.16 8.92
CA ARG A 22 9.95 4.58 8.66
C ARG A 22 10.15 4.91 7.18
N VAL A 23 11.13 4.27 6.53
CA VAL A 23 11.37 4.51 5.11
C VAL A 23 10.16 4.06 4.27
N ALA A 24 9.63 2.88 4.56
CA ALA A 24 8.45 2.39 3.85
C ALA A 24 7.25 3.31 4.06
N ALA A 25 7.03 3.76 5.31
CA ALA A 25 5.93 4.66 5.64
C ALA A 25 6.06 5.99 4.89
N ASP A 26 7.26 6.55 4.84
CA ASP A 26 7.49 7.83 4.15
C ASP A 26 7.29 7.70 2.64
N ARG A 27 7.72 6.60 2.05
CA ARG A 27 7.54 6.37 0.61
C ARG A 27 6.05 6.19 0.26
N ALA A 28 5.30 5.48 1.10
CA ALA A 28 3.87 5.33 0.88
C ALA A 28 3.13 6.67 0.99
N ASP A 29 3.53 7.50 1.96
CA ASP A 29 2.96 8.82 2.15
C ASP A 29 3.25 9.71 0.93
N GLU A 30 4.47 9.63 0.41
CA GLU A 30 4.85 10.33 -0.81
C GLU A 30 4.00 9.90 -2.00
N ALA A 31 3.75 8.59 -2.13
CA ALA A 31 2.93 8.07 -3.22
C ALA A 31 1.50 8.60 -3.14
N LEU A 32 0.92 8.62 -1.93
CA LEU A 32 -0.42 9.17 -1.74
C LEU A 32 -0.48 10.64 -2.15
N TRP A 33 0.52 11.40 -1.76
CA TRP A 33 0.60 12.81 -2.12
C TRP A 33 0.67 12.98 -3.63
N GLN A 34 1.48 12.16 -4.31
CA GLN A 34 1.60 12.21 -5.76
C GLN A 34 0.29 11.86 -6.46
N MET A 35 -0.43 10.87 -5.94
CA MET A 35 -1.74 10.50 -6.48
C MET A 35 -2.74 11.63 -6.34
N MET A 36 -2.76 12.28 -5.19
CA MET A 36 -3.72 13.35 -4.90
C MET A 36 -3.46 14.62 -5.69
N THR A 37 -2.21 14.88 -6.04
CA THR A 37 -1.83 16.10 -6.74
C THR A 37 -1.68 15.89 -8.24
N PHE A 38 -1.94 14.68 -8.73
CA PHE A 38 -1.71 14.32 -10.14
C PHE A 38 -0.27 14.60 -10.57
N ALA A 39 0.65 14.60 -9.59
CA ALA A 39 2.06 14.76 -9.88
C ALA A 39 2.55 13.49 -10.55
N ASP A 40 3.79 13.50 -10.98
CA ASP A 40 4.38 12.42 -11.74
C ASP A 40 4.16 11.07 -11.06
N THR A 41 4.64 10.02 -11.59
CA THR A 41 4.23 8.66 -11.27
C THR A 41 4.40 8.29 -9.79
N PRO A 42 3.32 7.89 -9.08
CA PRO A 42 3.44 7.39 -7.71
C PRO A 42 4.07 6.00 -7.64
N ARG A 43 4.24 5.34 -8.78
CA ARG A 43 4.73 3.97 -8.83
C ARG A 43 6.14 3.81 -8.28
N LEU A 44 7.00 4.80 -8.51
CA LEU A 44 8.36 4.75 -7.99
C LEU A 44 8.38 4.82 -6.47
N ALA A 45 7.57 5.69 -5.89
CA ALA A 45 7.48 5.79 -4.43
C ALA A 45 6.89 4.51 -3.83
N LEU A 46 5.88 3.93 -4.49
CA LEU A 46 5.28 2.68 -4.03
C LEU A 46 6.29 1.53 -4.12
N GLN A 47 7.07 1.47 -5.19
CA GLN A 47 8.10 0.46 -5.33
C GLN A 47 9.16 0.60 -4.23
N ALA A 48 9.57 1.83 -3.93
CA ALA A 48 10.54 2.09 -2.87
C ALA A 48 9.98 1.64 -1.50
N ALA A 49 8.68 1.87 -1.25
CA ALA A 49 8.05 1.40 -0.02
C ALA A 49 8.08 -0.12 0.08
N ARG A 50 7.80 -0.81 -1.03
CA ARG A 50 7.83 -2.27 -1.08
C ARG A 50 9.23 -2.82 -0.84
N GLU A 51 10.25 -2.15 -1.37
CA GLU A 51 11.63 -2.56 -1.15
C GLU A 51 12.06 -2.36 0.29
N ALA A 52 11.54 -1.33 0.94
CA ALA A 52 11.85 -1.06 2.33
C ALA A 52 11.16 -2.03 3.30
N ASP A 53 9.95 -2.48 2.95
CA ASP A 53 9.21 -3.47 3.76
C ASP A 53 8.32 -4.31 2.85
N ALA A 54 8.87 -5.41 2.33
CA ALA A 54 8.18 -6.28 1.39
C ALA A 54 6.98 -6.98 2.00
N GLY A 55 6.90 -7.07 3.32
CA GLY A 55 5.78 -7.72 4.00
C GLY A 55 4.62 -6.79 4.33
N TRP A 56 4.71 -5.52 3.98
CA TRP A 56 3.66 -4.54 4.26
C TRP A 56 2.66 -4.50 3.10
N THR A 57 1.37 -4.65 3.41
CA THR A 57 0.34 -4.74 2.35
C THR A 57 -0.03 -3.41 1.72
N LEU A 58 0.05 -2.31 2.47
CA LEU A 58 -0.49 -1.03 1.99
C LEU A 58 0.07 -0.57 0.64
N PRO A 59 1.39 -0.64 0.38
CA PRO A 59 1.89 -0.23 -0.94
C PRO A 59 1.29 -1.03 -2.09
N LEU A 60 1.02 -2.33 -1.87
CA LEU A 60 0.36 -3.15 -2.88
C LEU A 60 -1.07 -2.69 -3.11
N LEU A 61 -1.78 -2.34 -2.04
CA LEU A 61 -3.16 -1.88 -2.13
C LEU A 61 -3.24 -0.53 -2.84
N LEU A 62 -2.33 0.38 -2.53
CA LEU A 62 -2.30 1.69 -3.17
C LEU A 62 -2.01 1.56 -4.67
N ASP A 63 -1.06 0.71 -5.03
CA ASP A 63 -0.72 0.48 -6.43
C ASP A 63 -1.90 -0.16 -7.16
N ALA A 64 -2.52 -1.19 -6.57
CA ALA A 64 -3.67 -1.85 -7.17
C ALA A 64 -4.82 -0.87 -7.37
N GLY A 65 -5.12 -0.06 -6.37
CA GLY A 65 -6.19 0.93 -6.48
C GLY A 65 -5.91 1.96 -7.56
N PHE A 66 -4.67 2.42 -7.67
CA PHE A 66 -4.28 3.34 -8.70
C PHE A 66 -4.48 2.74 -10.09
N ARG A 67 -4.05 1.50 -10.29
CA ARG A 67 -4.20 0.81 -11.58
C ARG A 67 -5.65 0.53 -11.93
N LEU A 68 -6.47 0.15 -10.95
CA LEU A 68 -7.90 -0.03 -11.19
C LEU A 68 -8.56 1.28 -11.63
N GLY A 69 -8.10 2.41 -11.09
CA GLY A 69 -8.58 3.71 -11.50
C GLY A 69 -8.24 4.05 -12.94
N LEU A 70 -7.10 3.56 -13.47
CA LEU A 70 -6.72 3.77 -14.86
C LEU A 70 -7.57 2.96 -15.82
N ASN A 71 -8.09 1.83 -15.36
CA ASN A 71 -9.06 1.00 -16.07
C ASN A 71 -8.63 0.55 -17.47
N GLN A 72 -7.34 0.24 -17.63
CA GLN A 72 -6.82 -0.34 -18.86
C GLN A 72 -6.62 -1.85 -18.66
N PRO A 73 -6.70 -2.68 -19.73
CA PRO A 73 -6.57 -4.14 -19.56
C PRO A 73 -5.27 -4.55 -18.85
N ASP A 74 -4.15 -3.97 -19.22
CA ASP A 74 -2.87 -4.31 -18.59
C ASP A 74 -2.83 -3.86 -17.13
N ASP A 75 -3.43 -2.72 -16.82
CA ASP A 75 -3.51 -2.23 -15.45
C ASP A 75 -4.40 -3.10 -14.60
N ARG A 76 -5.50 -3.61 -15.16
CA ARG A 76 -6.38 -4.51 -14.43
C ARG A 76 -5.70 -5.84 -14.14
N ALA A 77 -4.92 -6.37 -15.10
CA ALA A 77 -4.16 -7.59 -14.88
C ALA A 77 -3.11 -7.38 -13.80
N ALA A 78 -2.40 -6.26 -13.84
CA ALA A 78 -1.41 -5.93 -12.82
C ALA A 78 -2.06 -5.76 -11.45
N ALA A 79 -3.22 -5.12 -11.38
CA ALA A 79 -3.94 -4.97 -10.12
C ALA A 79 -4.32 -6.32 -9.53
N ARG A 80 -4.77 -7.26 -10.37
CA ARG A 80 -5.12 -8.60 -9.91
C ARG A 80 -3.92 -9.28 -9.26
N GLU A 81 -2.75 -9.18 -9.86
CA GLU A 81 -1.54 -9.75 -9.28
C GLU A 81 -1.15 -9.10 -7.97
N LEU A 82 -1.26 -7.77 -7.91
CA LEU A 82 -0.96 -7.02 -6.69
C LEU A 82 -1.90 -7.42 -5.56
N LEU A 83 -3.19 -7.58 -5.84
CA LEU A 83 -4.16 -7.99 -4.82
C LEU A 83 -3.93 -9.42 -4.37
N ALA A 84 -3.52 -10.31 -5.27
CA ALA A 84 -3.15 -11.67 -4.87
C ALA A 84 -1.96 -11.67 -3.94
N SER A 85 -0.95 -10.84 -4.23
CA SER A 85 0.22 -10.70 -3.36
C SER A 85 -0.15 -10.11 -2.01
N ALA A 86 -1.03 -9.10 -1.99
CA ALA A 86 -1.51 -8.51 -0.75
C ALA A 86 -2.28 -9.53 0.08
N GLY A 87 -3.09 -10.37 -0.57
CA GLY A 87 -3.83 -11.43 0.11
C GLY A 87 -2.91 -12.40 0.82
N ALA A 88 -1.77 -12.72 0.22
CA ALA A 88 -0.78 -13.60 0.83
C ALA A 88 -0.13 -12.97 2.08
N LEU A 89 -0.20 -11.66 2.22
CA LEU A 89 0.36 -10.94 3.36
C LEU A 89 -0.72 -10.52 4.37
N ALA A 90 -1.95 -10.96 4.19
CA ALA A 90 -3.08 -10.48 4.98
C ALA A 90 -2.93 -10.74 6.48
N SER A 91 -2.19 -11.78 6.86
CA SER A 91 -1.98 -12.09 8.28
C SER A 91 -1.16 -11.02 9.00
N ARG A 92 -0.36 -10.24 8.27
CA ARG A 92 0.42 -9.14 8.83
C ARG A 92 -0.31 -7.80 8.76
N ALA A 93 -1.37 -7.73 7.98
CA ALA A 93 -2.10 -6.49 7.75
C ALA A 93 -2.91 -6.12 9.00
N ASN A 94 -3.04 -4.81 9.25
CA ASN A 94 -3.96 -4.37 10.29
C ASN A 94 -5.41 -4.43 9.76
N ALA A 95 -6.37 -4.19 10.64
CA ALA A 95 -7.79 -4.31 10.28
C ALA A 95 -8.18 -3.36 9.14
N ARG A 96 -7.62 -2.14 9.14
CA ARG A 96 -7.93 -1.15 8.11
C ARG A 96 -7.40 -1.60 6.76
N GLU A 97 -6.19 -2.16 6.74
CA GLU A 97 -5.59 -2.66 5.52
C GLU A 97 -6.35 -3.86 4.97
N ARG A 98 -6.79 -4.77 5.84
CA ARG A 98 -7.62 -5.91 5.42
C ARG A 98 -8.94 -5.46 4.82
N ALA A 99 -9.58 -4.46 5.41
CA ALA A 99 -10.82 -3.91 4.87
C ALA A 99 -10.58 -3.27 3.51
N HIS A 100 -9.45 -2.58 3.33
CA HIS A 100 -9.07 -1.98 2.06
C HIS A 100 -8.88 -3.06 0.99
N LEU A 101 -8.17 -4.14 1.34
CA LEU A 101 -7.98 -5.27 0.43
C LEU A 101 -9.32 -5.85 -0.03
N GLU A 102 -10.24 -6.09 0.90
CA GLU A 102 -11.54 -6.63 0.57
C GLU A 102 -12.32 -5.71 -0.37
N ALA A 103 -12.26 -4.41 -0.13
CA ALA A 103 -12.94 -3.44 -0.98
C ALA A 103 -12.38 -3.48 -2.41
N LEU A 104 -11.06 -3.55 -2.55
CA LEU A 104 -10.43 -3.58 -3.87
C LEU A 104 -10.71 -4.90 -4.59
N GLU A 105 -10.76 -6.01 -3.85
CA GLU A 105 -11.11 -7.30 -4.43
C GLU A 105 -12.52 -7.30 -5.03
N ARG A 106 -13.45 -6.61 -4.39
CA ARG A 106 -14.80 -6.45 -4.93
C ARG A 106 -14.82 -5.61 -6.19
N LEU A 107 -13.95 -4.60 -6.25
CA LEU A 107 -13.92 -3.72 -7.42
C LEU A 107 -13.38 -4.40 -8.66
N GLN A 108 -12.51 -5.39 -8.50
CA GLN A 108 -11.91 -6.04 -9.67
C GLN A 108 -12.84 -7.10 -10.31
N ASP A 109 -13.88 -7.51 -9.63
CA ASP A 109 -14.82 -8.55 -10.13
C ASP A 109 -15.81 -8.01 -11.16
#